data_fa72fb1c397e0ce3a46396b90d56e093
#
_entry.id   fa72fb1c397e0ce3a46396b90d56e093
#
_cell.length_a   1.000
_cell.length_b   1.000
_cell.length_c   1.000
_cell.angle_alpha   90.00
_cell.angle_beta   90.00
_cell.angle_gamma   90.00
#
_symmetry.space_group_name_H-M   'P 1'
#
loop_
_entity.id
_entity.type
_entity.pdbx_description
1 polymer ?
#
loop_
_entity_poly.entity_id
_entity_poly.type
_entity_poly.pdbx_seq_one_letter_code
_entity_poly.pdbx_strand_id
1 'polypeptide(L)' 'MLLAHGRTLVLRVDDGGEWRLDAPARAWSLVGRRVTVTGTRDEFDLLAVSSMEARPTGVI' A
#
# COMPACT_ATOMS: atom_id res chain seq x y z
N MET A 1 4.31 -0.53 5.06
CA MET A 1 3.98 0.91 5.19
C MET A 1 3.65 1.48 3.84
N LEU A 2 2.63 2.26 3.77
CA LEU A 2 2.23 2.92 2.54
C LEU A 2 3.01 4.22 2.37
N LEU A 3 3.64 4.37 1.22
CA LEU A 3 4.47 5.53 0.89
C LEU A 3 3.99 6.16 -0.41
N ALA A 4 4.41 7.39 -0.64
CA ALA A 4 4.14 8.09 -1.89
C ALA A 4 5.46 8.46 -2.55
N HIS A 5 5.60 8.11 -3.82
CA HIS A 5 6.72 8.52 -4.65
C HIS A 5 6.15 9.33 -5.82
N GLY A 6 6.15 10.65 -5.67
CA GLY A 6 5.48 11.50 -6.64
C GLY A 6 3.98 11.20 -6.66
N ARG A 7 3.48 10.76 -7.80
CA ARG A 7 2.06 10.42 -7.97
C ARG A 7 1.77 8.95 -7.82
N THR A 8 2.75 8.17 -7.41
CA THR A 8 2.62 6.73 -7.30
C THR A 8 2.58 6.33 -5.83
N LEU A 9 1.61 5.48 -5.48
CA LEU A 9 1.59 4.86 -4.18
C LEU A 9 2.46 3.61 -4.22
N VAL A 10 3.23 3.40 -3.16
CA VAL A 10 4.15 2.28 -3.03
C VAL A 10 3.95 1.62 -1.68
N LEU A 11 3.81 0.31 -1.69
CA LEU A 11 3.77 -0.46 -0.45
C LEU A 11 5.15 -1.03 -0.17
N ARG A 12 5.72 -0.65 0.96
CA ARG A 12 6.95 -1.27 1.44
C ARG A 12 6.58 -2.37 2.42
N VAL A 13 7.02 -3.59 2.12
CA VAL A 13 6.76 -4.74 2.98
C VAL A 13 7.93 -4.97 3.92
N ASP A 14 7.70 -5.75 4.98
CA ASP A 14 8.64 -5.89 6.08
C ASP A 14 9.96 -6.54 5.66
N ASP A 15 9.95 -7.36 4.63
CA ASP A 15 11.16 -8.00 4.14
C ASP A 15 11.99 -7.10 3.22
N GLY A 16 11.59 -5.86 3.05
CA GLY A 16 12.32 -4.87 2.26
C GLY A 16 11.86 -4.73 0.83
N GLY A 17 10.91 -5.55 0.38
CA GLY A 17 10.36 -5.43 -0.96
C GLY A 17 9.41 -4.25 -1.10
N GLU A 18 9.20 -3.81 -2.33
CA GLU A 18 8.29 -2.72 -2.63
C GLU A 18 7.37 -3.09 -3.78
N TRP A 19 6.12 -2.65 -3.68
CA TRP A 19 5.11 -2.83 -4.72
C TRP A 19 4.54 -1.49 -5.12
N ARG A 20 4.46 -1.22 -6.40
CA ARG A 20 3.67 -0.09 -6.90
C ARG A 20 2.20 -0.47 -6.81
N LEU A 21 1.36 0.47 -6.44
CA LEU A 21 -0.05 0.19 -6.22
C LEU A 21 -0.91 0.96 -7.20
N ASP A 22 -1.86 0.25 -7.81
CA ASP A 22 -2.97 0.86 -8.53
C ASP A 22 -4.16 0.84 -7.58
N ALA A 23 -4.43 1.96 -6.93
CA ALA A 23 -5.40 2.07 -5.87
C ALA A 23 -6.27 3.31 -6.05
N PRO A 24 -7.48 3.32 -5.48
CA PRO A 24 -8.33 4.50 -5.57
C PRO A 24 -7.71 5.70 -4.84
N ALA A 25 -8.13 6.90 -5.24
CA ALA A 25 -7.56 8.14 -4.70
C ALA A 25 -7.68 8.23 -3.18
N ARG A 26 -8.73 7.66 -2.60
CA ARG A 26 -8.90 7.68 -1.14
C ARG A 26 -7.76 7.01 -0.39
N ALA A 27 -7.01 6.14 -1.06
CA ALA A 27 -5.88 5.46 -0.42
C ALA A 27 -4.77 6.44 -0.03
N TRP A 28 -4.71 7.60 -0.64
CA TRP A 28 -3.69 8.59 -0.32
C TRP A 28 -3.79 9.08 1.13
N SER A 29 -4.95 8.99 1.74
CA SER A 29 -5.11 9.38 3.14
C SER A 29 -4.36 8.44 4.10
N LEU A 30 -3.93 7.29 3.62
CA LEU A 30 -3.24 6.29 4.43
C LEU A 30 -1.72 6.33 4.27
N VAL A 31 -1.19 7.26 3.47
CA VAL A 31 0.26 7.38 3.29
C VAL A 31 0.93 7.65 4.64
N GLY A 32 2.02 6.95 4.90
CA GLY A 32 2.74 7.03 6.16
C GLY A 32 2.23 6.09 7.22
N ARG A 33 1.19 5.31 6.93
CA ARG A 33 0.61 4.38 7.89
C ARG A 33 0.89 2.94 7.48
N ARG A 34 0.84 2.06 8.46
CA ARG A 34 0.84 0.63 8.18
C ARG A 34 -0.52 0.23 7.66
N VAL A 35 -0.52 -0.53 6.56
CA VAL A 35 -1.77 -0.94 5.90
C VAL A 35 -1.70 -2.41 5.55
N THR A 36 -2.88 -3.02 5.44
CA THR A 36 -3.05 -4.33 4.84
C THR A 36 -3.69 -4.13 3.48
N VAL A 37 -3.06 -4.67 2.45
CA VAL A 37 -3.51 -4.50 1.08
C VAL A 37 -3.87 -5.86 0.52
N THR A 38 -5.03 -5.93 -0.11
CA THR A 38 -5.45 -7.10 -0.87
C THR A 38 -5.57 -6.70 -2.33
N GLY A 39 -5.00 -7.48 -3.20
CA GLY A 39 -5.05 -7.16 -4.62
C GLY A 39 -4.49 -8.27 -5.47
N THR A 40 -4.43 -7.99 -6.77
CA THR A 40 -3.92 -8.92 -7.76
C THR A 40 -2.69 -8.33 -8.41
N ARG A 41 -1.66 -9.15 -8.57
CA ARG A 41 -0.47 -8.73 -9.29
C ARG A 41 -0.81 -8.55 -10.76
N ASP A 42 -0.64 -7.33 -11.24
CA ASP A 42 -0.98 -6.97 -12.61
C ASP A 42 0.23 -6.99 -13.51
N GLU A 43 1.33 -6.43 -13.04
CA GLU A 43 2.60 -6.46 -13.72
C GLU A 43 3.68 -6.87 -12.72
N PHE A 44 4.93 -6.81 -13.13
CA PHE A 44 6.05 -7.32 -12.35
C PHE A 44 6.01 -6.87 -10.89
N ASP A 45 5.83 -5.57 -10.66
CA ASP A 45 5.81 -5.00 -9.32
C ASP A 45 4.57 -4.13 -9.07
N LEU A 46 3.55 -4.25 -9.94
CA LEU A 46 2.33 -3.48 -9.83
C LEU A 46 1.21 -4.35 -9.30
N LEU A 47 0.59 -3.88 -8.24
CA LEU A 47 -0.53 -4.55 -7.60
C LEU A 47 -1.80 -3.74 -7.84
N ALA A 48 -2.80 -4.39 -8.48
CA ALA A 48 -4.12 -3.81 -8.61
C ALA A 48 -4.87 -4.04 -7.31
N VAL A 49 -5.11 -2.98 -6.56
CA VAL A 49 -5.62 -3.07 -5.19
C VAL A 49 -7.14 -3.23 -5.21
N SER A 50 -7.64 -4.27 -4.58
CA SER A 50 -9.07 -4.46 -4.39
C SER A 50 -9.53 -3.99 -3.02
N SER A 51 -8.69 -4.04 -2.00
CA SER A 51 -9.01 -3.44 -0.71
C SER A 51 -7.74 -3.02 0.02
N MET A 52 -7.89 -2.01 0.87
CA MET A 52 -6.79 -1.51 1.67
C MET A 52 -7.35 -1.02 3.00
N GLU A 53 -6.74 -1.47 4.07
CA GLU A 53 -7.17 -1.09 5.41
C GLU A 53 -5.97 -0.64 6.23
N ALA A 54 -6.17 0.41 7.03
CA ALA A 54 -5.17 0.82 7.98
C ALA A 54 -5.07 -0.23 9.09
N ARG A 55 -3.85 -0.64 9.40
CA ARG A 55 -3.64 -1.57 10.50
C ARG A 55 -3.65 -0.80 11.82
N PRO A 56 -4.23 -1.37 12.86
CA PRO A 56 -4.16 -0.74 14.17
C PRO A 56 -2.70 -0.53 14.57
N THR A 57 -2.41 0.66 15.05
CA THR A 57 -1.11 0.94 15.62
C THR A 57 -1.24 0.89 17.13
N GLY A 58 -0.28 0.34 17.72
CA GLY A 58 -0.31 0.27 19.16
C GLY A 58 -1.16 -0.88 19.62
N VAL A 59 -0.66 -1.51 20.56
CA VAL A 59 -1.31 -2.62 21.23
C VAL A 59 -1.24 -2.31 22.69
N ILE A 60 -2.32 -2.55 23.29
CA ILE A 60 -2.37 -2.30 24.73
C ILE A 60 -1.75 -3.46 25.46
#